data_afef50458fd2e564439741a522acde4f
#
_entry.id   afef50458fd2e564439741a522acde4f
#
_cell.length_a   1.000
_cell.length_b   1.000
_cell.length_c   1.000
_cell.angle_alpha   90.00
_cell.angle_beta   90.00
_cell.angle_gamma   90.00
#
_symmetry.space_group_name_H-M   'P 1'
#
loop_
_entity.id
_entity.type
_entity.pdbx_description
1 polymer ?
#
loop_
_entity_poly.entity_id
_entity_poly.type
_entity_poly.pdbx_seq_one_letter_code
_entity_poly.pdbx_strand_id
1 'polypeptide(L)'
;MVQARLSLLSQPCSFWDGVNYILSVTGRQTTEIQRVSKPNICDWQSGLEKYVRIRNGESILKTFDDGFLSDFPDFLPKEWLNEGISVETAIKYGLKYYERTNQVLIPCRNENGELIGVRCRNFNPQRIEQAKYIPLTLLDGTSYAFPTNNVFYGINYNKPKIEESGTVILVEGEKGVLRADTLWGAESNVLALYGSNIGSRRALQLLRMGVNRVVLALDSDFHIVGDKEYYEFEKKILGLSKLFKGRCTVEVVYNNIGLENWYKCSPFDGTVEQWEKLYENREVVGE
;
A
#
# COMPACT_ATOMS: atom_id res chain seq x y z
N MET A 1 -26.55 -9.87 21.81
CA MET A 1 -27.53 -9.43 22.84
C MET A 1 -28.82 -10.21 22.76
N VAL A 2 -29.58 -10.24 21.65
CA VAL A 2 -30.85 -11.01 21.50
C VAL A 2 -30.63 -12.51 21.69
N GLN A 3 -29.59 -13.10 21.10
CA GLN A 3 -29.27 -14.53 21.26
C GLN A 3 -28.99 -14.89 22.72
N ALA A 4 -28.25 -14.03 23.45
CA ALA A 4 -28.01 -14.25 24.88
C ALA A 4 -29.33 -14.19 25.72
N ARG A 5 -30.25 -13.32 25.34
CA ARG A 5 -31.56 -13.20 26.02
C ARG A 5 -32.43 -14.42 25.74
N LEU A 6 -32.46 -14.94 24.52
CA LEU A 6 -33.16 -16.16 24.17
C LEU A 6 -32.60 -17.39 24.92
N SER A 7 -31.27 -17.45 25.07
CA SER A 7 -30.58 -18.48 25.86
C SER A 7 -31.03 -18.47 27.32
N LEU A 8 -31.16 -17.29 27.94
CA LEU A 8 -31.64 -17.14 29.30
C LEU A 8 -33.11 -17.57 29.49
N LEU A 9 -33.90 -17.56 28.42
CA LEU A 9 -35.29 -18.01 28.41
C LEU A 9 -35.41 -19.48 28.00
N SER A 10 -34.31 -20.24 27.95
CA SER A 10 -34.27 -21.66 27.55
C SER A 10 -34.86 -21.92 26.16
N GLN A 11 -34.74 -20.94 25.25
CA GLN A 11 -35.18 -21.07 23.85
C GLN A 11 -34.00 -21.39 22.92
N PRO A 12 -34.26 -21.96 21.71
CA PRO A 12 -33.20 -22.18 20.71
C PRO A 12 -32.39 -20.91 20.47
N CYS A 13 -31.07 -21.05 20.39
CA CYS A 13 -30.14 -19.93 20.38
C CYS A 13 -29.31 -19.83 19.09
N SER A 14 -29.81 -20.32 17.97
CA SER A 14 -29.10 -20.11 16.69
C SER A 14 -29.16 -18.65 16.28
N PHE A 15 -28.25 -18.25 15.41
CA PHE A 15 -28.27 -16.90 14.80
C PHE A 15 -29.63 -16.60 14.15
N TRP A 16 -30.21 -17.59 13.47
CA TRP A 16 -31.48 -17.46 12.79
C TRP A 16 -32.65 -17.34 13.74
N ASP A 17 -32.60 -17.98 14.89
CA ASP A 17 -33.62 -17.83 15.94
C ASP A 17 -33.65 -16.39 16.48
N GLY A 18 -32.47 -15.78 16.62
CA GLY A 18 -32.33 -14.36 16.97
C GLY A 18 -32.92 -13.44 15.91
N VAL A 19 -32.68 -13.72 14.64
CA VAL A 19 -33.23 -12.96 13.49
C VAL A 19 -34.76 -13.09 13.46
N ASN A 20 -35.28 -14.30 13.55
CA ASN A 20 -36.73 -14.57 13.56
C ASN A 20 -37.45 -13.89 14.75
N TYR A 21 -36.80 -13.89 15.91
CA TYR A 21 -37.35 -13.17 17.08
C TYR A 21 -37.42 -11.65 16.81
N ILE A 22 -36.40 -11.05 16.27
CA ILE A 22 -36.40 -9.61 15.92
C ILE A 22 -37.51 -9.30 14.91
N LEU A 23 -37.67 -10.15 13.89
CA LEU A 23 -38.71 -9.98 12.86
C LEU A 23 -40.13 -10.11 13.49
N SER A 24 -40.33 -11.06 14.38
CA SER A 24 -41.63 -11.24 15.06
C SER A 24 -41.98 -10.04 15.95
N VAL A 25 -41.01 -9.48 16.67
CA VAL A 25 -41.25 -8.35 17.59
C VAL A 25 -41.43 -7.03 16.84
N THR A 26 -40.75 -6.89 15.66
CA THR A 26 -40.82 -5.65 14.85
C THR A 26 -41.97 -5.65 13.84
N GLY A 27 -42.74 -6.74 13.73
CA GLY A 27 -43.88 -6.88 12.80
C GLY A 27 -43.43 -6.89 11.32
N ARG A 28 -42.13 -7.05 11.04
CA ARG A 28 -41.61 -7.12 9.67
C ARG A 28 -41.72 -8.56 9.18
N GLN A 29 -42.48 -8.76 8.10
CA GLN A 29 -42.50 -10.06 7.40
C GLN A 29 -41.18 -10.20 6.62
N THR A 30 -40.59 -11.39 6.66
CA THR A 30 -39.58 -11.79 5.70
C THR A 30 -40.21 -11.85 4.31
N THR A 31 -40.14 -10.77 3.56
CA THR A 31 -40.10 -10.91 2.09
C THR A 31 -38.93 -11.85 1.83
N GLU A 32 -39.24 -12.98 1.18
CA GLU A 32 -38.30 -14.05 0.87
C GLU A 32 -36.89 -13.52 0.69
N ILE A 33 -35.99 -13.90 1.61
CA ILE A 33 -34.58 -13.78 1.34
C ILE A 33 -34.38 -14.76 0.16
N GLN A 34 -34.47 -14.22 -1.07
CA GLN A 34 -34.01 -14.95 -2.24
C GLN A 34 -32.63 -15.47 -1.85
N ARG A 35 -32.48 -16.79 -1.83
CA ARG A 35 -31.18 -17.43 -1.68
C ARG A 35 -30.33 -16.82 -2.76
N VAL A 36 -29.51 -15.85 -2.40
CA VAL A 36 -28.51 -15.28 -3.29
C VAL A 36 -27.70 -16.48 -3.72
N SER A 37 -27.88 -16.88 -4.99
CA SER A 37 -27.07 -17.91 -5.62
C SER A 37 -25.62 -17.55 -5.28
N LYS A 38 -24.82 -18.53 -4.81
CA LYS A 38 -23.39 -18.29 -4.55
C LYS A 38 -22.85 -17.51 -5.72
N PRO A 39 -22.25 -16.32 -5.49
CA PRO A 39 -21.76 -15.50 -6.60
C PRO A 39 -20.85 -16.37 -7.44
N ASN A 40 -21.09 -16.38 -8.74
CA ASN A 40 -20.22 -17.05 -9.67
C ASN A 40 -18.79 -16.56 -9.43
N ILE A 41 -17.80 -17.43 -9.49
CA ILE A 41 -16.39 -17.09 -9.19
C ILE A 41 -15.93 -15.84 -9.97
N CYS A 42 -16.55 -15.55 -11.10
CA CYS A 42 -16.31 -14.37 -11.95
C CYS A 42 -16.93 -13.05 -11.42
N ASP A 43 -17.84 -13.09 -10.44
CA ASP A 43 -18.60 -11.89 -10.02
C ASP A 43 -18.07 -11.23 -8.73
N TRP A 44 -16.96 -11.71 -8.23
CA TRP A 44 -16.33 -11.17 -7.00
C TRP A 44 -15.82 -9.74 -7.17
N GLN A 45 -15.42 -9.36 -8.40
CA GLN A 45 -14.95 -8.02 -8.69
C GLN A 45 -16.07 -7.00 -8.48
N SER A 46 -17.26 -7.28 -9.00
CA SER A 46 -18.44 -6.43 -8.84
C SER A 46 -18.85 -6.32 -7.35
N GLY A 47 -18.76 -7.42 -6.60
CA GLY A 47 -19.00 -7.44 -5.18
C GLY A 47 -17.98 -6.58 -4.40
N LEU A 48 -16.70 -6.70 -4.74
CA LEU A 48 -15.65 -5.90 -4.13
C LEU A 48 -15.74 -4.43 -4.53
N GLU A 49 -16.09 -4.13 -5.79
CA GLU A 49 -16.34 -2.76 -6.27
C GLU A 49 -17.47 -2.09 -5.52
N LYS A 50 -18.58 -2.79 -5.34
CA LYS A 50 -19.72 -2.28 -4.57
C LYS A 50 -19.31 -1.98 -3.12
N TYR A 51 -18.53 -2.86 -2.51
CA TYR A 51 -18.02 -2.67 -1.15
C TYR A 51 -17.08 -1.46 -1.03
N VAL A 52 -16.17 -1.30 -2.00
CA VAL A 52 -15.25 -0.17 -2.07
C VAL A 52 -16.00 1.14 -2.29
N ARG A 53 -17.02 1.16 -3.18
CA ARG A 53 -17.87 2.33 -3.41
C ARG A 53 -18.62 2.76 -2.14
N ILE A 54 -19.23 1.80 -1.43
CA ILE A 54 -19.99 2.08 -0.20
C ILE A 54 -19.09 2.63 0.90
N ARG A 55 -17.87 2.10 1.06
CA ARG A 55 -16.99 2.45 2.17
C ARG A 55 -16.17 3.72 1.95
N ASN A 56 -15.77 4.01 0.71
CA ASN A 56 -14.78 5.08 0.42
C ASN A 56 -15.35 6.26 -0.38
N GLY A 57 -16.59 6.18 -0.89
CA GLY A 57 -17.09 7.11 -1.90
C GLY A 57 -16.24 7.08 -3.18
N GLU A 58 -16.75 7.53 -4.30
CA GLU A 58 -15.91 7.83 -5.48
C GLU A 58 -15.19 9.15 -5.22
N SER A 59 -14.07 9.14 -4.51
CA SER A 59 -13.21 10.32 -4.47
C SER A 59 -12.50 10.41 -5.82
N ILE A 60 -12.99 11.27 -6.69
CA ILE A 60 -12.25 11.68 -7.89
C ILE A 60 -10.93 12.26 -7.38
N LEU A 61 -9.81 11.65 -7.79
CA LEU A 61 -8.49 12.19 -7.47
C LEU A 61 -8.37 13.55 -8.16
N LYS A 62 -8.16 14.59 -7.36
CA LYS A 62 -7.84 15.91 -7.89
C LYS A 62 -6.50 15.80 -8.63
N THR A 63 -6.44 16.31 -9.84
CA THR A 63 -5.19 16.48 -10.58
C THR A 63 -4.76 17.95 -10.54
N PHE A 64 -3.45 18.16 -10.66
CA PHE A 64 -2.83 19.47 -10.64
C PHE A 64 -2.05 19.67 -11.94
N ASP A 65 -1.98 20.89 -12.41
CA ASP A 65 -0.97 21.29 -13.39
C ASP A 65 0.41 21.14 -12.73
N ASP A 66 1.35 20.50 -13.42
CA ASP A 66 2.70 20.26 -12.91
C ASP A 66 3.72 21.32 -13.37
N GLY A 67 3.30 22.31 -14.15
CA GLY A 67 4.17 23.40 -14.66
C GLY A 67 4.93 24.15 -13.57
N PHE A 68 4.33 24.31 -12.39
CA PHE A 68 4.96 24.98 -11.23
C PHE A 68 6.21 24.20 -10.73
N LEU A 69 6.34 22.91 -11.00
CA LEU A 69 7.52 22.13 -10.61
C LEU A 69 8.81 22.59 -11.32
N SER A 70 8.68 23.27 -12.47
CA SER A 70 9.81 23.86 -13.18
C SER A 70 10.49 25.00 -12.42
N ASP A 71 9.78 25.62 -11.45
CA ASP A 71 10.34 26.66 -10.58
C ASP A 71 11.34 26.13 -9.55
N PHE A 72 11.40 24.80 -9.40
CA PHE A 72 12.29 24.13 -8.46
C PHE A 72 13.40 23.38 -9.22
N PRO A 73 14.67 23.49 -8.78
CA PRO A 73 15.77 22.77 -9.42
C PRO A 73 15.62 21.25 -9.24
N ASP A 74 16.08 20.51 -10.25
CA ASP A 74 16.26 19.06 -10.13
C ASP A 74 17.25 18.77 -9.01
N PHE A 75 16.97 17.77 -8.22
CA PHE A 75 17.76 17.47 -7.05
C PHE A 75 17.73 16.01 -6.64
N LEU A 76 18.90 15.50 -6.28
CA LEU A 76 19.06 14.22 -5.62
C LEU A 76 19.89 14.43 -4.35
N PRO A 77 19.35 14.13 -3.14
CA PRO A 77 20.12 14.21 -1.91
C PRO A 77 21.36 13.32 -1.98
N LYS A 78 22.48 13.82 -1.45
CA LYS A 78 23.74 13.06 -1.40
C LYS A 78 23.57 11.73 -0.65
N GLU A 79 22.75 11.72 0.38
CA GLU A 79 22.39 10.53 1.13
C GLU A 79 21.73 9.48 0.23
N TRP A 80 20.77 9.88 -0.60
CA TRP A 80 20.08 8.97 -1.51
C TRP A 80 20.97 8.50 -2.67
N LEU A 81 21.87 9.37 -3.15
CA LEU A 81 22.90 8.98 -4.11
C LEU A 81 23.82 7.90 -3.51
N ASN A 82 24.28 8.10 -2.27
CA ASN A 82 25.13 7.13 -1.57
C ASN A 82 24.40 5.82 -1.26
N GLU A 83 23.07 5.87 -1.09
CA GLU A 83 22.21 4.71 -0.93
C GLU A 83 21.88 4.02 -2.27
N GLY A 84 22.41 4.49 -3.38
CA GLY A 84 22.32 3.85 -4.69
C GLY A 84 21.10 4.24 -5.52
N ILE A 85 20.56 5.45 -5.35
CA ILE A 85 19.59 6.04 -6.28
C ILE A 85 20.35 6.85 -7.33
N SER A 86 20.09 6.58 -8.62
CA SER A 86 20.78 7.29 -9.71
C SER A 86 20.18 8.66 -9.99
N VAL A 87 20.99 9.53 -10.60
CA VAL A 87 20.54 10.85 -11.05
C VAL A 87 19.47 10.72 -12.13
N GLU A 88 19.60 9.76 -13.02
CA GLU A 88 18.65 9.47 -14.09
C GLU A 88 17.29 9.09 -13.52
N THR A 89 17.25 8.25 -12.49
CA THR A 89 16.00 7.91 -11.78
C THR A 89 15.41 9.14 -11.10
N ALA A 90 16.21 9.96 -10.44
CA ALA A 90 15.74 11.18 -9.80
C ALA A 90 15.09 12.15 -10.82
N ILE A 91 15.70 12.33 -11.99
CA ILE A 91 15.14 13.13 -13.09
C ILE A 91 13.87 12.50 -13.64
N LYS A 92 13.88 11.19 -13.92
CA LYS A 92 12.71 10.43 -14.42
C LYS A 92 11.48 10.61 -13.52
N TYR A 93 11.66 10.53 -12.20
CA TYR A 93 10.59 10.69 -11.22
C TYR A 93 10.29 12.16 -10.87
N GLY A 94 11.08 13.10 -11.43
CA GLY A 94 10.89 14.54 -11.27
C GLY A 94 11.17 15.05 -9.87
N LEU A 95 12.18 14.48 -9.18
CA LEU A 95 12.58 14.95 -7.86
C LEU A 95 13.09 16.39 -7.93
N LYS A 96 12.60 17.26 -7.05
CA LYS A 96 12.95 18.67 -6.99
C LYS A 96 13.41 19.07 -5.60
N TYR A 97 14.02 20.25 -5.49
CA TYR A 97 14.45 20.79 -4.22
C TYR A 97 13.75 22.10 -3.89
N TYR A 98 13.20 22.16 -2.69
CA TYR A 98 12.65 23.38 -2.14
C TYR A 98 13.64 23.96 -1.10
N GLU A 99 14.54 24.82 -1.58
CA GLU A 99 15.64 25.39 -0.80
C GLU A 99 15.15 26.08 0.47
N ARG A 100 14.09 26.90 0.36
CA ARG A 100 13.55 27.64 1.50
C ARG A 100 13.20 26.80 2.72
N THR A 101 12.76 25.56 2.50
CA THR A 101 12.30 24.66 3.57
C THR A 101 13.26 23.50 3.79
N ASN A 102 14.32 23.39 2.98
CA ASN A 102 15.25 22.27 2.95
C ASN A 102 14.52 20.93 2.79
N GLN A 103 13.76 20.82 1.71
CA GLN A 103 12.92 19.65 1.43
C GLN A 103 13.15 19.13 0.02
N VAL A 104 13.12 17.82 -0.15
CA VAL A 104 12.99 17.20 -1.47
C VAL A 104 11.51 17.07 -1.78
N LEU A 105 11.12 17.57 -2.94
CA LEU A 105 9.79 17.42 -3.49
C LEU A 105 9.72 16.13 -4.28
N ILE A 106 8.73 15.32 -3.99
CA ILE A 106 8.48 14.02 -4.63
C ILE A 106 7.11 14.10 -5.30
N PRO A 107 7.05 14.34 -6.62
CA PRO A 107 5.79 14.36 -7.36
C PRO A 107 5.13 12.98 -7.33
N CYS A 108 3.85 12.95 -7.01
CA CYS A 108 3.05 11.75 -6.97
C CYS A 108 2.06 11.78 -8.14
N ARG A 109 2.06 10.70 -8.93
CA ARG A 109 1.26 10.62 -10.17
C ARG A 109 0.31 9.43 -10.12
N ASN A 110 -0.84 9.58 -10.78
CA ASN A 110 -1.75 8.47 -11.02
C ASN A 110 -1.23 7.57 -12.17
N GLU A 111 -1.96 6.52 -12.49
CA GLU A 111 -1.59 5.56 -13.54
C GLU A 111 -1.53 6.16 -14.96
N ASN A 112 -2.14 7.32 -15.18
CA ASN A 112 -2.11 8.07 -16.45
C ASN A 112 -0.94 9.08 -16.51
N GLY A 113 -0.13 9.18 -15.44
CA GLY A 113 0.98 10.14 -15.35
C GLY A 113 0.57 11.53 -14.89
N GLU A 114 -0.71 11.78 -14.59
CA GLU A 114 -1.19 13.07 -14.12
C GLU A 114 -0.75 13.32 -12.67
N LEU A 115 -0.30 14.54 -12.36
CA LEU A 115 0.11 14.93 -11.01
C LEU A 115 -1.12 14.95 -10.08
N ILE A 116 -1.10 14.14 -9.02
CA ILE A 116 -2.16 14.07 -8.01
C ILE A 116 -1.77 14.71 -6.69
N GLY A 117 -0.51 15.05 -6.53
CA GLY A 117 0.02 15.71 -5.35
C GLY A 117 1.53 15.68 -5.29
N VAL A 118 2.09 16.32 -4.27
CA VAL A 118 3.53 16.35 -4.03
C VAL A 118 3.80 16.09 -2.56
N ARG A 119 4.65 15.10 -2.25
CA ARG A 119 5.18 14.88 -0.91
C ARG A 119 6.53 15.57 -0.76
N CYS A 120 6.77 16.10 0.42
CA CYS A 120 8.03 16.71 0.80
C CYS A 120 8.75 15.81 1.81
N ARG A 121 9.99 15.42 1.49
CA ARG A 121 10.90 14.79 2.44
C ARG A 121 11.66 15.86 3.18
N ASN A 122 11.51 15.93 4.50
CA ASN A 122 12.25 16.85 5.35
C ASN A 122 13.70 16.38 5.56
N PHE A 123 14.67 17.32 5.44
CA PHE A 123 16.07 17.12 5.81
C PHE A 123 16.48 17.99 7.00
N ASN A 124 15.62 18.88 7.49
CA ASN A 124 15.85 19.61 8.72
C ASN A 124 15.57 18.69 9.93
N PRO A 125 16.57 18.46 10.83
CA PRO A 125 16.41 17.55 11.97
C PRO A 125 15.18 17.85 12.84
N GLN A 126 14.91 19.12 13.13
CA GLN A 126 13.76 19.53 13.96
C GLN A 126 12.41 19.21 13.30
N ARG A 127 12.34 19.24 11.98
CA ARG A 127 11.13 18.89 11.24
C ARG A 127 10.98 17.37 11.08
N ILE A 128 12.08 16.64 10.97
CA ILE A 128 12.07 15.17 10.90
C ILE A 128 11.46 14.55 12.15
N GLU A 129 11.75 15.14 13.34
CA GLU A 129 11.15 14.69 14.62
C GLU A 129 9.63 14.83 14.63
N GLN A 130 9.09 15.85 13.95
CA GLN A 130 7.65 16.06 13.84
C GLN A 130 7.02 15.20 12.75
N ALA A 131 7.60 15.24 11.54
CA ALA A 131 7.15 14.43 10.40
C ALA A 131 8.26 14.30 9.36
N LYS A 132 8.63 13.07 9.04
CA LYS A 132 9.61 12.74 7.99
C LYS A 132 9.11 13.15 6.59
N TYR A 133 7.82 12.97 6.34
CA TYR A 133 7.14 13.32 5.09
C TYR A 133 5.88 14.12 5.35
N ILE A 134 5.69 15.20 4.60
CA ILE A 134 4.49 16.04 4.64
C ILE A 134 4.02 16.37 3.21
N PRO A 135 2.77 16.75 2.98
CA PRO A 135 2.36 17.29 1.69
C PRO A 135 3.00 18.65 1.43
N LEU A 136 3.29 18.97 0.16
CA LEU A 136 3.74 20.31 -0.23
C LEU A 136 2.61 21.32 0.03
N THR A 137 2.98 22.42 0.66
CA THR A 137 2.14 23.61 0.75
C THR A 137 2.96 24.83 0.33
N LEU A 138 2.51 25.54 -0.71
CA LEU A 138 3.17 26.74 -1.23
C LEU A 138 2.83 27.97 -0.35
N LEU A 139 3.51 29.07 -0.64
CA LEU A 139 3.36 30.33 0.11
C LEU A 139 1.98 30.96 0.01
N ASP A 140 1.31 30.76 -1.12
CA ASP A 140 -0.06 31.22 -1.36
C ASP A 140 -1.13 30.37 -0.64
N GLY A 141 -0.69 29.34 0.11
CA GLY A 141 -1.57 28.42 0.81
C GLY A 141 -2.05 27.24 -0.05
N THR A 142 -1.64 27.12 -1.31
CA THR A 142 -1.99 26.00 -2.17
C THR A 142 -1.38 24.71 -1.62
N SER A 143 -2.22 23.74 -1.31
CA SER A 143 -1.80 22.42 -0.79
C SER A 143 -1.93 21.35 -1.85
N TYR A 144 -0.86 20.57 -2.00
CA TYR A 144 -0.76 19.42 -2.92
C TYR A 144 -0.95 18.09 -2.18
N ALA A 145 -1.75 18.08 -1.13
CA ALA A 145 -2.13 16.89 -0.41
C ALA A 145 -3.05 15.99 -1.25
N PHE A 146 -2.91 14.70 -1.11
CA PHE A 146 -3.72 13.68 -1.78
C PHE A 146 -3.99 12.49 -0.87
N PRO A 147 -5.03 11.67 -1.13
CA PRO A 147 -5.35 10.50 -0.33
C PRO A 147 -4.37 9.35 -0.61
N THR A 148 -3.27 9.28 0.15
CA THR A 148 -2.21 8.27 -0.02
C THR A 148 -2.71 6.83 0.03
N ASN A 149 -3.81 6.57 0.74
CA ASN A 149 -4.42 5.23 0.84
C ASN A 149 -5.13 4.75 -0.44
N ASN A 150 -5.25 5.60 -1.45
CA ASN A 150 -6.01 5.29 -2.68
C ASN A 150 -5.11 5.12 -3.91
N VAL A 151 -3.82 5.35 -3.77
CA VAL A 151 -2.88 5.38 -4.88
C VAL A 151 -1.58 4.67 -4.53
N PHE A 152 -0.78 4.30 -5.55
CA PHE A 152 0.55 3.77 -5.41
C PHE A 152 1.57 4.75 -6.00
N TYR A 153 2.73 4.88 -5.35
CA TYR A 153 3.86 5.56 -5.97
C TYR A 153 4.54 4.65 -7.01
N GLY A 154 4.91 5.23 -8.14
CA GLY A 154 5.58 4.53 -9.23
C GLY A 154 4.66 3.82 -10.20
N ILE A 155 3.33 3.82 -9.98
CA ILE A 155 2.38 3.08 -10.83
C ILE A 155 2.41 3.53 -12.29
N ASN A 156 2.60 4.82 -12.56
CA ASN A 156 2.67 5.38 -13.90
C ASN A 156 3.84 4.85 -14.74
N TYR A 157 4.91 4.41 -14.09
CA TYR A 157 6.10 3.84 -14.75
C TYR A 157 6.08 2.32 -14.78
N ASN A 158 5.65 1.69 -13.67
CA ASN A 158 5.85 0.27 -13.44
C ASN A 158 4.63 -0.60 -13.80
N LYS A 159 3.47 0.02 -14.09
CA LYS A 159 2.24 -0.68 -14.49
C LYS A 159 2.44 -1.63 -15.67
N PRO A 160 3.12 -1.26 -16.78
CA PRO A 160 3.30 -2.18 -17.91
C PRO A 160 4.01 -3.47 -17.52
N LYS A 161 5.07 -3.39 -16.71
CA LYS A 161 5.82 -4.57 -16.25
C LYS A 161 5.01 -5.42 -15.27
N ILE A 162 4.20 -4.79 -14.41
CA ILE A 162 3.29 -5.50 -13.50
C ILE A 162 2.24 -6.28 -14.29
N GLU A 163 1.62 -5.67 -15.29
CA GLU A 163 0.62 -6.31 -16.15
C GLU A 163 1.22 -7.47 -16.97
N GLU A 164 2.44 -7.31 -17.47
CA GLU A 164 3.17 -8.35 -18.21
C GLU A 164 3.52 -9.54 -17.32
N SER A 165 4.10 -9.29 -16.14
CA SER A 165 4.60 -10.34 -15.24
C SER A 165 3.54 -10.97 -14.34
N GLY A 166 2.41 -10.29 -14.15
CA GLY A 166 1.41 -10.63 -13.13
C GLY A 166 1.92 -10.51 -11.69
N THR A 167 3.10 -9.93 -11.48
CA THR A 167 3.77 -9.84 -10.18
C THR A 167 3.98 -8.38 -9.78
N VAL A 168 3.67 -8.05 -8.52
CA VAL A 168 3.98 -6.74 -7.93
C VAL A 168 4.77 -6.91 -6.65
N ILE A 169 5.78 -6.07 -6.45
CA ILE A 169 6.52 -5.95 -5.19
C ILE A 169 6.05 -4.66 -4.50
N LEU A 170 5.61 -4.76 -3.26
CA LEU A 170 5.06 -3.65 -2.48
C LEU A 170 6.03 -3.24 -1.38
N VAL A 171 6.45 -1.97 -1.40
CA VAL A 171 7.32 -1.35 -0.39
C VAL A 171 6.58 -0.25 0.37
N GLU A 172 7.09 0.18 1.52
CA GLU A 172 6.43 1.22 2.32
C GLU A 172 6.60 2.61 1.73
N GLY A 173 7.81 2.97 1.33
CA GLY A 173 8.18 4.34 0.94
C GLY A 173 8.67 4.48 -0.49
N GLU A 174 8.64 5.70 -0.98
CA GLU A 174 9.02 6.08 -2.34
C GLU A 174 10.47 5.73 -2.66
N LYS A 175 11.36 5.79 -1.66
CA LYS A 175 12.78 5.47 -1.81
C LYS A 175 13.01 4.05 -2.35
N GLY A 176 12.23 3.06 -1.89
CA GLY A 176 12.30 1.69 -2.38
C GLY A 176 11.98 1.57 -3.88
N VAL A 177 10.99 2.33 -4.36
CA VAL A 177 10.67 2.38 -5.81
C VAL A 177 11.79 3.03 -6.61
N LEU A 178 12.36 4.14 -6.13
CA LEU A 178 13.47 4.83 -6.79
C LEU A 178 14.72 3.93 -6.88
N ARG A 179 15.02 3.17 -5.83
CA ARG A 179 16.11 2.20 -5.86
C ARG A 179 15.86 1.07 -6.84
N ALA A 180 14.67 0.50 -6.83
CA ALA A 180 14.28 -0.56 -7.76
C ALA A 180 14.36 -0.06 -9.22
N ASP A 181 13.91 1.15 -9.50
CA ASP A 181 14.03 1.75 -10.83
C ASP A 181 15.49 1.96 -11.25
N THR A 182 16.34 2.37 -10.33
CA THR A 182 17.79 2.50 -10.59
C THR A 182 18.42 1.16 -10.97
N LEU A 183 17.98 0.07 -10.33
CA LEU A 183 18.53 -1.26 -10.56
C LEU A 183 17.97 -1.93 -11.81
N TRP A 184 16.68 -1.76 -12.08
CA TRP A 184 15.95 -2.56 -13.06
C TRP A 184 15.31 -1.74 -14.19
N GLY A 185 15.25 -0.40 -14.05
CA GLY A 185 14.69 0.49 -15.07
C GLY A 185 13.25 0.10 -15.44
N ALA A 186 13.03 -0.18 -16.73
CA ALA A 186 11.73 -0.58 -17.25
C ALA A 186 11.26 -1.98 -16.77
N GLU A 187 12.16 -2.80 -16.24
CA GLU A 187 11.83 -4.12 -15.68
C GLU A 187 11.33 -4.04 -14.23
N SER A 188 11.29 -2.84 -13.63
CA SER A 188 10.80 -2.65 -12.28
C SER A 188 9.29 -2.89 -12.19
N ASN A 189 8.89 -3.72 -11.23
CA ASN A 189 7.49 -4.00 -10.87
C ASN A 189 7.18 -3.61 -9.41
N VAL A 190 7.92 -2.64 -8.88
CA VAL A 190 7.84 -2.19 -7.48
C VAL A 190 6.91 -0.99 -7.35
N LEU A 191 6.01 -1.02 -6.37
CA LEU A 191 5.12 0.10 -6.02
C LEU A 191 5.24 0.43 -4.54
N ALA A 192 5.16 1.73 -4.17
CA ALA A 192 5.13 2.12 -2.77
C ALA A 192 3.71 2.40 -2.26
N LEU A 193 3.51 2.07 -0.99
CA LEU A 193 2.24 2.16 -0.27
C LEU A 193 2.04 3.51 0.44
N TYR A 194 3.06 4.37 0.53
CA TYR A 194 3.10 5.57 1.39
C TYR A 194 2.89 5.24 2.88
N GLY A 195 3.33 4.08 3.31
CA GLY A 195 3.17 3.48 4.63
C GLY A 195 2.98 1.98 4.52
N SER A 196 2.50 1.33 5.57
CA SER A 196 2.49 -0.13 5.67
C SER A 196 1.12 -0.80 5.46
N ASN A 197 0.13 -0.06 4.97
CA ASN A 197 -1.23 -0.58 4.83
C ASN A 197 -1.72 -0.62 3.37
N ILE A 198 -2.51 -1.62 3.04
CA ILE A 198 -3.21 -1.75 1.77
C ILE A 198 -4.71 -1.71 2.05
N GLY A 199 -5.42 -0.74 1.46
CA GLY A 199 -6.87 -0.72 1.49
C GLY A 199 -7.50 -1.58 0.39
N SER A 200 -8.77 -1.97 0.54
CA SER A 200 -9.50 -2.78 -0.44
C SER A 200 -9.48 -2.16 -1.86
N ARG A 201 -9.47 -0.83 -1.96
CA ARG A 201 -9.41 -0.13 -3.25
C ARG A 201 -8.09 -0.42 -3.98
N ARG A 202 -6.96 -0.32 -3.27
CA ARG A 202 -5.63 -0.61 -3.84
C ARG A 202 -5.49 -2.10 -4.19
N ALA A 203 -5.98 -2.99 -3.33
CA ALA A 203 -6.01 -4.42 -3.64
C ALA A 203 -6.82 -4.70 -4.91
N LEU A 204 -8.01 -4.10 -5.07
CA LEU A 204 -8.80 -4.22 -6.27
C LEU A 204 -8.08 -3.67 -7.51
N GLN A 205 -7.37 -2.55 -7.40
CA GLN A 205 -6.58 -1.99 -8.50
C GLN A 205 -5.53 -3.00 -8.99
N LEU A 206 -4.77 -3.62 -8.09
CA LEU A 206 -3.79 -4.66 -8.45
C LEU A 206 -4.44 -5.86 -9.13
N LEU A 207 -5.57 -6.33 -8.61
CA LEU A 207 -6.31 -7.46 -9.21
C LEU A 207 -6.84 -7.13 -10.62
N ARG A 208 -7.25 -5.88 -10.88
CA ARG A 208 -7.67 -5.42 -12.21
C ARG A 208 -6.51 -5.33 -13.20
N MET A 209 -5.29 -5.12 -12.72
CA MET A 209 -4.06 -5.16 -13.51
C MET A 209 -3.61 -6.60 -13.82
N GLY A 210 -4.38 -7.62 -13.41
CA GLY A 210 -4.03 -9.02 -13.63
C GLY A 210 -2.99 -9.59 -12.67
N VAL A 211 -2.71 -8.90 -11.55
CA VAL A 211 -1.76 -9.38 -10.54
C VAL A 211 -2.26 -10.69 -9.94
N ASN A 212 -1.41 -11.72 -10.01
CA ASN A 212 -1.62 -13.02 -9.40
C ASN A 212 -0.57 -13.38 -8.34
N ARG A 213 0.49 -12.56 -8.22
CA ARG A 213 1.53 -12.67 -7.20
C ARG A 213 1.81 -11.30 -6.58
N VAL A 214 1.70 -11.21 -5.26
CA VAL A 214 2.01 -10.02 -4.46
C VAL A 214 3.17 -10.33 -3.53
N VAL A 215 4.27 -9.59 -3.65
CA VAL A 215 5.43 -9.72 -2.78
C VAL A 215 5.44 -8.53 -1.82
N LEU A 216 5.30 -8.76 -0.54
CA LEU A 216 5.36 -7.75 0.52
C LEU A 216 6.82 -7.58 0.96
N ALA A 217 7.44 -6.44 0.62
CA ALA A 217 8.80 -6.08 0.98
C ALA A 217 8.78 -4.83 1.88
N LEU A 218 8.10 -4.96 3.03
CA LEU A 218 7.89 -3.87 4.00
C LEU A 218 9.10 -3.71 4.92
N ASP A 219 9.18 -2.58 5.61
CA ASP A 219 10.26 -2.30 6.56
C ASP A 219 10.21 -3.31 7.72
N SER A 220 11.38 -3.79 8.14
CA SER A 220 11.52 -4.77 9.24
C SER A 220 11.49 -4.04 10.58
N ASP A 221 10.31 -3.92 11.19
CA ASP A 221 10.12 -3.26 12.50
C ASP A 221 10.48 -4.17 13.70
N PHE A 222 11.35 -5.18 13.51
CA PHE A 222 11.79 -6.11 14.55
C PHE A 222 13.32 -6.28 14.52
N HIS A 223 13.91 -6.70 15.64
CA HIS A 223 15.36 -6.92 15.75
C HIS A 223 15.77 -8.35 15.41
N ILE A 224 15.01 -9.32 15.91
CA ILE A 224 15.33 -10.75 15.80
C ILE A 224 14.02 -11.51 15.45
N VAL A 225 14.12 -12.46 14.53
CA VAL A 225 13.02 -13.39 14.24
C VAL A 225 12.63 -14.13 15.52
N GLY A 226 11.33 -14.02 15.89
CA GLY A 226 10.76 -14.62 17.10
C GLY A 226 10.70 -13.68 18.30
N ASP A 227 11.14 -12.41 18.21
CA ASP A 227 10.87 -11.41 19.24
C ASP A 227 9.40 -10.92 19.18
N LYS A 228 9.00 -10.07 20.11
CA LYS A 228 7.61 -9.56 20.17
C LYS A 228 7.26 -8.73 18.95
N GLU A 229 8.18 -7.91 18.50
CA GLU A 229 8.03 -7.04 17.33
C GLU A 229 7.88 -7.87 16.04
N TYR A 230 8.60 -9.00 15.95
CA TYR A 230 8.44 -9.94 14.84
C TYR A 230 7.02 -10.52 14.77
N TYR A 231 6.42 -10.91 15.90
CA TYR A 231 5.04 -11.42 15.90
C TYR A 231 4.01 -10.33 15.51
N GLU A 232 4.26 -9.07 15.85
CA GLU A 232 3.42 -7.95 15.38
C GLU A 232 3.58 -7.73 13.87
N PHE A 233 4.81 -7.85 13.34
CA PHE A 233 5.08 -7.81 11.91
C PHE A 233 4.36 -8.96 11.19
N GLU A 234 4.50 -10.21 11.66
CA GLU A 234 3.83 -11.39 11.11
C GLU A 234 2.31 -11.20 11.07
N LYS A 235 1.71 -10.73 12.16
CA LYS A 235 0.28 -10.42 12.24
C LYS A 235 -0.16 -9.36 11.23
N LYS A 236 0.66 -8.34 11.02
CA LYS A 236 0.46 -7.30 9.99
C LYS A 236 0.46 -7.94 8.60
N ILE A 237 1.46 -8.75 8.27
CA ILE A 237 1.58 -9.47 7.00
C ILE A 237 0.37 -10.38 6.75
N LEU A 238 -0.02 -11.20 7.74
CA LEU A 238 -1.22 -12.03 7.68
C LEU A 238 -2.50 -11.21 7.50
N GLY A 239 -2.56 -10.02 8.08
CA GLY A 239 -3.68 -9.08 7.89
C GLY A 239 -3.79 -8.59 6.45
N LEU A 240 -2.66 -8.24 5.83
CA LEU A 240 -2.59 -7.78 4.45
C LEU A 240 -2.88 -8.91 3.45
N SER A 241 -2.39 -10.12 3.69
CA SER A 241 -2.58 -11.27 2.81
C SER A 241 -4.07 -11.63 2.64
N LYS A 242 -4.89 -11.40 3.66
CA LYS A 242 -6.35 -11.65 3.61
C LYS A 242 -7.07 -10.90 2.49
N LEU A 243 -6.54 -9.75 2.06
CA LEU A 243 -7.10 -8.98 0.95
C LEU A 243 -6.99 -9.72 -0.40
N PHE A 244 -6.04 -10.63 -0.52
CA PHE A 244 -5.70 -11.36 -1.74
C PHE A 244 -6.06 -12.86 -1.66
N LYS A 245 -6.62 -13.31 -0.54
CA LYS A 245 -6.93 -14.73 -0.29
C LYS A 245 -7.74 -15.36 -1.42
N GLY A 246 -7.24 -16.48 -1.96
CA GLY A 246 -7.86 -17.21 -3.06
C GLY A 246 -7.79 -16.51 -4.43
N ARG A 247 -6.96 -15.46 -4.56
CA ARG A 247 -6.80 -14.64 -5.76
C ARG A 247 -5.35 -14.56 -6.23
N CYS A 248 -4.46 -14.29 -5.28
CA CYS A 248 -3.04 -14.15 -5.53
C CYS A 248 -2.27 -15.02 -4.55
N THR A 249 -1.11 -15.47 -4.98
CA THR A 249 -0.06 -15.89 -4.06
C THR A 249 0.50 -14.65 -3.39
N VAL A 250 0.55 -14.64 -2.07
CA VAL A 250 1.18 -13.56 -1.31
C VAL A 250 2.47 -14.10 -0.72
N GLU A 251 3.56 -13.42 -1.00
CA GLU A 251 4.89 -13.74 -0.47
C GLU A 251 5.38 -12.56 0.37
N VAL A 252 6.28 -12.81 1.31
CA VAL A 252 6.92 -11.79 2.13
C VAL A 252 8.43 -11.89 2.03
N VAL A 253 9.07 -10.73 1.88
CA VAL A 253 10.53 -10.56 1.93
C VAL A 253 10.87 -9.80 3.20
N TYR A 254 11.68 -10.39 4.05
CA TYR A 254 12.16 -9.79 5.29
C TYR A 254 13.52 -10.37 5.68
N ASN A 255 14.15 -9.84 6.69
CA ASN A 255 15.45 -10.33 7.14
C ASN A 255 15.33 -11.65 7.94
N ASN A 256 15.11 -12.77 7.24
CA ASN A 256 15.14 -14.13 7.79
C ASN A 256 16.51 -14.80 7.68
N ILE A 257 17.50 -14.12 7.08
CA ILE A 257 18.87 -14.62 6.88
C ILE A 257 19.89 -14.03 7.87
N GLY A 258 19.42 -13.22 8.84
CA GLY A 258 20.25 -12.71 9.92
C GLY A 258 21.22 -11.58 9.53
N LEU A 259 20.84 -10.69 8.62
CA LEU A 259 21.62 -9.48 8.33
C LEU A 259 21.69 -8.57 9.57
N GLU A 260 22.89 -8.14 9.92
CA GLU A 260 23.14 -7.25 11.05
C GLU A 260 22.65 -5.82 10.78
N ASN A 261 22.26 -5.11 11.85
CA ASN A 261 21.80 -3.70 11.80
C ASN A 261 20.60 -3.46 10.87
N TRP A 262 19.67 -4.41 10.80
CA TRP A 262 18.54 -4.39 9.86
C TRP A 262 17.24 -3.82 10.45
N TYR A 263 17.26 -3.31 11.68
CA TYR A 263 16.08 -2.72 12.31
C TYR A 263 15.58 -1.49 11.57
N LYS A 264 14.29 -1.47 11.22
CA LYS A 264 13.63 -0.43 10.41
C LYS A 264 14.23 -0.22 9.02
N CYS A 265 14.89 -1.24 8.50
CA CYS A 265 15.37 -1.23 7.12
C CYS A 265 14.32 -1.85 6.19
N SER A 266 14.16 -1.24 5.03
CA SER A 266 13.48 -1.84 3.90
C SER A 266 14.37 -2.93 3.29
N PRO A 267 13.82 -4.00 2.70
CA PRO A 267 14.62 -4.94 1.92
C PRO A 267 15.44 -4.28 0.79
N PHE A 268 15.03 -3.10 0.33
CA PHE A 268 15.76 -2.30 -0.65
C PHE A 268 16.87 -1.39 -0.05
N ASP A 269 17.06 -1.35 1.26
CA ASP A 269 18.12 -0.53 1.86
C ASP A 269 19.50 -1.22 1.84
N GLY A 270 19.54 -2.51 1.54
CA GLY A 270 20.75 -3.31 1.40
C GLY A 270 21.46 -3.19 0.06
N THR A 271 22.53 -3.97 -0.13
CA THR A 271 23.18 -4.16 -1.44
C THR A 271 22.30 -5.00 -2.36
N VAL A 272 22.65 -5.04 -3.66
CA VAL A 272 21.96 -5.89 -4.64
C VAL A 272 22.01 -7.37 -4.23
N GLU A 273 23.19 -7.83 -3.79
CA GLU A 273 23.38 -9.21 -3.34
C GLU A 273 22.58 -9.54 -2.08
N GLN A 274 22.39 -8.54 -1.18
CA GLN A 274 21.54 -8.72 0.00
C GLN A 274 20.08 -8.82 -0.41
N TRP A 275 19.62 -7.95 -1.31
CA TRP A 275 18.26 -8.03 -1.86
C TRP A 275 18.00 -9.39 -2.52
N GLU A 276 18.91 -9.85 -3.40
CA GLU A 276 18.78 -11.16 -4.08
C GLU A 276 18.64 -12.29 -3.07
N LYS A 277 19.50 -12.34 -2.05
CA LYS A 277 19.42 -13.32 -0.97
C LYS A 277 18.10 -13.26 -0.19
N LEU A 278 17.64 -12.05 0.18
CA LEU A 278 16.36 -11.88 0.85
C LEU A 278 15.21 -12.35 -0.04
N TYR A 279 15.25 -12.01 -1.32
CA TYR A 279 14.21 -12.37 -2.28
C TYR A 279 14.18 -13.87 -2.59
N GLU A 280 15.33 -14.53 -2.65
CA GLU A 280 15.42 -15.99 -2.78
C GLU A 280 14.84 -16.72 -1.56
N ASN A 281 14.99 -16.15 -0.36
CA ASN A 281 14.49 -16.71 0.89
C ASN A 281 13.09 -16.18 1.28
N ARG A 282 12.35 -15.58 0.35
CA ARG A 282 10.98 -15.12 0.62
C ARG A 282 10.04 -16.27 0.94
N GLU A 283 9.06 -16.01 1.75
CA GLU A 283 8.13 -17.01 2.27
C GLU A 283 6.71 -16.78 1.75
N VAL A 284 5.98 -17.86 1.47
CA VAL A 284 4.54 -17.77 1.11
C VAL A 284 3.74 -17.54 2.37
N VAL A 285 2.84 -16.56 2.34
CA VAL A 285 2.02 -16.15 3.49
C VAL A 285 0.71 -16.91 3.51
N GLY A 286 0.46 -17.64 4.59
CA GLY A 286 -0.87 -18.18 4.89
C GLY A 286 -1.22 -19.48 4.19
N GLU A 287 -0.23 -20.35 3.93
CA GLU A 287 -0.47 -21.79 3.73
C GLU A 287 -0.73 -22.51 5.05
#